data_b45b59ed3199ef19fa75aa6e64984a17
#
_entry.id   b45b59ed3199ef19fa75aa6e64984a17
#
_cell.length_a   1.000
_cell.length_b   1.000
_cell.length_c   1.000
_cell.angle_alpha   90.00
_cell.angle_beta   90.00
_cell.angle_gamma   90.00
#
_symmetry.space_group_name_H-M   'P 1'
#
loop_
_entity.id
_entity.type
_entity.pdbx_description
1 polymer ?
#
loop_
_entity_poly.entity_id
_entity_poly.type
_entity_poly.pdbx_seq_one_letter_code
_entity_poly.pdbx_strand_id
1 'polypeptide(L)'
;VHANARLTLHGRRLLVARVRDHGRPQSHVARELGVSRQCVSRWVTRYDREGDPGLRDRSSRPHHSPTRHSADTEQAVLAARREQRCGPAAIAATTGVAARSVSRILARHGVARLAACDPITGAPIRATRASAHRYEHAAPGELVHVDVKKLGRIPDGGGWRIHGRGPRPGATRRIGFDYVHAMVDDHSRFAYAEVLPDEKGATCAGFVQRAAAAFAAAGIGRIERVITDNARNYRGCRVFAEAVTGLGARQKFIRPHCPWINGKVERFNRTLAIEWAYRRPYATNDDRTLALSAWLEYYNQRRPHTACGACLVIGVSASLLSRSRLPASGHRT
;
A
#
# COMPACT_ATOMS: atom_id res chain seq x y z
N VAL A 1 12.62 -12.72 -28.43
CA VAL A 1 14.01 -13.17 -28.70
C VAL A 1 14.94 -12.32 -27.84
N HIS A 2 15.83 -12.95 -27.08
CA HIS A 2 16.83 -12.23 -26.30
C HIS A 2 17.80 -11.50 -27.24
N ALA A 3 18.10 -10.22 -26.97
CA ALA A 3 18.96 -9.40 -27.85
C ALA A 3 20.34 -10.03 -28.14
N ASN A 4 20.87 -10.81 -27.18
CA ASN A 4 22.16 -11.51 -27.27
C ASN A 4 22.05 -12.96 -27.71
N ALA A 5 20.92 -13.41 -28.24
CA ALA A 5 20.79 -14.77 -28.73
C ALA A 5 21.66 -14.99 -29.98
N ARG A 6 22.58 -15.97 -29.96
CA ARG A 6 23.43 -16.30 -31.10
C ARG A 6 22.65 -16.73 -32.35
N LEU A 7 21.46 -17.31 -32.15
CA LEU A 7 20.57 -17.70 -33.23
C LEU A 7 19.22 -17.01 -33.07
N THR A 8 18.94 -16.06 -33.93
CA THR A 8 17.60 -15.46 -34.12
C THR A 8 16.69 -16.49 -34.82
N LEU A 9 15.38 -16.20 -34.93
CA LEU A 9 14.48 -17.04 -35.70
C LEU A 9 14.92 -17.21 -37.15
N HIS A 10 15.41 -16.14 -37.78
CA HIS A 10 15.99 -16.17 -39.11
C HIS A 10 17.26 -17.08 -39.17
N GLY A 11 18.17 -16.93 -38.20
CA GLY A 11 19.36 -17.80 -38.11
C GLY A 11 19.02 -19.29 -37.94
N ARG A 12 17.91 -19.60 -37.22
CA ARG A 12 17.43 -21.00 -37.09
C ARG A 12 16.88 -21.55 -38.39
N ARG A 13 16.14 -20.72 -39.17
CA ARG A 13 15.68 -21.10 -40.52
C ARG A 13 16.85 -21.37 -41.46
N LEU A 14 17.85 -20.48 -41.49
CA LEU A 14 19.07 -20.70 -42.29
C LEU A 14 19.82 -21.95 -41.86
N LEU A 15 19.91 -22.23 -40.57
CA LEU A 15 20.52 -23.44 -40.03
C LEU A 15 19.83 -24.70 -40.58
N VAL A 16 18.49 -24.72 -40.50
CA VAL A 16 17.71 -25.87 -40.98
C VAL A 16 17.81 -26.00 -42.48
N ALA A 17 17.68 -24.91 -43.24
CA ALA A 17 17.82 -24.92 -44.71
C ALA A 17 19.20 -25.50 -45.15
N ARG A 18 20.27 -25.08 -44.50
CA ARG A 18 21.62 -25.61 -44.81
C ARG A 18 21.74 -27.14 -44.60
N VAL A 19 21.07 -27.67 -43.56
CA VAL A 19 21.08 -29.09 -43.26
C VAL A 19 20.11 -29.86 -44.15
N ARG A 20 18.89 -29.38 -44.37
CA ARG A 20 17.82 -30.11 -45.07
C ARG A 20 17.81 -29.87 -46.57
N ASP A 21 17.90 -28.60 -46.99
CA ASP A 21 17.77 -28.26 -48.40
C ASP A 21 19.12 -28.38 -49.13
N HIS A 22 20.24 -28.05 -48.44
CA HIS A 22 21.57 -28.12 -49.03
C HIS A 22 22.38 -29.33 -48.62
N GLY A 23 21.80 -30.27 -47.84
CA GLY A 23 22.41 -31.54 -47.46
C GLY A 23 23.73 -31.45 -46.65
N ARG A 24 24.01 -30.28 -46.03
CA ARG A 24 25.29 -30.07 -45.34
C ARG A 24 25.36 -30.81 -44.02
N PRO A 25 26.52 -31.40 -43.68
CA PRO A 25 26.71 -32.07 -42.39
C PRO A 25 26.48 -31.10 -41.21
N GLN A 26 25.75 -31.56 -40.18
CA GLN A 26 25.42 -30.72 -38.99
C GLN A 26 26.67 -30.19 -38.29
N SER A 27 27.80 -30.90 -38.30
CA SER A 27 29.07 -30.45 -37.74
C SER A 27 29.67 -29.25 -38.47
N HIS A 28 29.52 -29.21 -39.80
CA HIS A 28 29.99 -28.08 -40.61
C HIS A 28 29.12 -26.84 -40.37
N VAL A 29 27.80 -27.01 -40.38
CA VAL A 29 26.85 -25.90 -40.09
C VAL A 29 27.07 -25.39 -38.66
N ALA A 30 27.33 -26.23 -37.68
CA ALA A 30 27.64 -25.83 -36.31
C ALA A 30 28.89 -24.93 -36.21
N ARG A 31 29.97 -25.34 -36.90
CA ARG A 31 31.22 -24.58 -36.94
C ARG A 31 31.04 -23.21 -37.62
N GLU A 32 30.35 -23.20 -38.73
CA GLU A 32 30.07 -21.98 -39.50
C GLU A 32 29.25 -20.96 -38.71
N LEU A 33 28.25 -21.41 -37.95
CA LEU A 33 27.37 -20.54 -37.15
C LEU A 33 27.89 -20.30 -35.74
N GLY A 34 29.04 -20.85 -35.36
CA GLY A 34 29.62 -20.71 -34.02
C GLY A 34 28.74 -21.27 -32.89
N VAL A 35 28.02 -22.38 -33.18
CA VAL A 35 27.15 -23.08 -32.21
C VAL A 35 27.57 -24.53 -32.06
N SER A 36 27.12 -25.23 -31.01
CA SER A 36 27.39 -26.66 -30.84
C SER A 36 26.60 -27.52 -31.83
N ARG A 37 27.16 -28.68 -32.22
CA ARG A 37 26.45 -29.70 -33.02
C ARG A 37 25.12 -30.10 -32.41
N GLN A 38 25.05 -30.21 -31.09
CA GLN A 38 23.79 -30.49 -30.36
C GLN A 38 22.76 -29.39 -30.56
N CYS A 39 23.18 -28.12 -30.63
CA CYS A 39 22.30 -27.02 -30.93
C CYS A 39 21.68 -27.17 -32.33
N VAL A 40 22.49 -27.49 -33.32
CA VAL A 40 22.03 -27.75 -34.69
C VAL A 40 21.03 -28.92 -34.70
N SER A 41 21.41 -30.07 -34.14
CA SER A 41 20.55 -31.25 -34.06
C SER A 41 19.20 -30.94 -33.44
N ARG A 42 19.17 -30.23 -32.32
CA ARG A 42 17.93 -29.82 -31.63
C ARG A 42 16.99 -28.99 -32.51
N TRP A 43 17.52 -28.00 -33.24
CA TRP A 43 16.72 -27.17 -34.11
C TRP A 43 16.19 -27.92 -35.32
N VAL A 44 17.03 -28.79 -35.92
CA VAL A 44 16.61 -29.68 -37.02
C VAL A 44 15.51 -30.63 -36.57
N THR A 45 15.69 -31.34 -35.45
CA THR A 45 14.67 -32.25 -34.91
C THR A 45 13.35 -31.54 -34.59
N ARG A 46 13.43 -30.29 -34.04
CA ARG A 46 12.22 -29.52 -33.79
C ARG A 46 11.50 -29.10 -35.06
N TYR A 47 12.25 -28.74 -36.09
CA TYR A 47 11.68 -28.41 -37.40
C TYR A 47 11.05 -29.64 -38.05
N ASP A 48 11.70 -30.81 -37.98
CA ASP A 48 11.17 -32.06 -38.55
C ASP A 48 9.85 -32.49 -37.90
N ARG A 49 9.67 -32.17 -36.61
CA ARG A 49 8.44 -32.51 -35.88
C ARG A 49 7.32 -31.48 -36.03
N GLU A 50 7.63 -30.21 -36.12
CA GLU A 50 6.66 -29.12 -35.92
C GLU A 50 6.69 -28.10 -37.06
N GLY A 51 7.59 -28.21 -38.03
CA GLY A 51 7.80 -27.24 -39.08
C GLY A 51 8.35 -25.90 -38.55
N ASP A 52 8.06 -24.79 -39.24
CA ASP A 52 8.52 -23.44 -38.86
C ASP A 52 8.07 -23.00 -37.46
N PRO A 53 6.86 -23.32 -36.96
CA PRO A 53 6.49 -23.10 -35.56
C PRO A 53 7.47 -23.68 -34.54
N GLY A 54 8.10 -24.80 -34.83
CA GLY A 54 9.11 -25.44 -33.98
C GLY A 54 10.37 -24.61 -33.78
N LEU A 55 10.65 -23.63 -34.64
CA LEU A 55 11.80 -22.75 -34.54
C LEU A 55 11.60 -21.56 -33.62
N ARG A 56 10.37 -21.32 -33.16
CA ARG A 56 10.04 -20.22 -32.23
C ARG A 56 10.53 -20.55 -30.81
N ASP A 57 10.77 -19.49 -30.03
CA ASP A 57 11.12 -19.64 -28.62
C ASP A 57 9.96 -20.26 -27.84
N ARG A 58 10.29 -21.17 -26.95
CA ARG A 58 9.34 -21.76 -26.00
C ARG A 58 9.56 -21.16 -24.62
N SER A 59 8.52 -21.18 -23.80
CA SER A 59 8.63 -20.81 -22.40
C SER A 59 9.63 -21.74 -21.69
N SER A 60 10.57 -21.14 -20.96
CA SER A 60 11.47 -21.88 -20.06
C SER A 60 10.84 -22.12 -18.68
N ARG A 61 9.56 -21.78 -18.51
CA ARG A 61 8.85 -21.95 -17.25
C ARG A 61 8.69 -23.44 -16.93
N PRO A 62 9.01 -23.88 -15.72
CA PRO A 62 8.79 -25.28 -15.30
C PRO A 62 7.31 -25.66 -15.43
N HIS A 63 7.04 -26.85 -15.91
CA HIS A 63 5.67 -27.39 -16.00
C HIS A 63 5.09 -27.69 -14.62
N HIS A 64 5.95 -28.02 -13.65
CA HIS A 64 5.60 -28.28 -12.26
C HIS A 64 6.37 -27.35 -11.32
N SER A 65 5.68 -26.82 -10.32
CA SER A 65 6.25 -25.96 -9.26
C SER A 65 5.84 -26.53 -7.90
N PRO A 66 6.69 -27.32 -7.23
CA PRO A 66 6.34 -28.00 -5.96
C PRO A 66 5.95 -27.03 -4.84
N THR A 67 6.46 -25.80 -4.88
CA THR A 67 6.21 -24.76 -3.86
C THR A 67 5.02 -23.85 -4.18
N ARG A 68 4.27 -24.18 -5.25
CA ARG A 68 3.07 -23.42 -5.59
C ARG A 68 1.94 -23.79 -4.64
N HIS A 69 1.24 -22.76 -4.12
CA HIS A 69 0.02 -22.97 -3.36
C HIS A 69 -1.05 -23.67 -4.19
N SER A 70 -1.91 -24.45 -3.53
CA SER A 70 -3.06 -25.11 -4.16
C SER A 70 -4.02 -24.11 -4.81
N ALA A 71 -4.82 -24.58 -5.75
CA ALA A 71 -5.84 -23.75 -6.37
C ALA A 71 -6.83 -23.17 -5.33
N ASP A 72 -7.21 -23.98 -4.34
CA ASP A 72 -8.13 -23.56 -3.27
C ASP A 72 -7.54 -22.43 -2.42
N THR A 73 -6.24 -22.54 -2.08
CA THR A 73 -5.52 -21.47 -1.37
C THR A 73 -5.44 -20.20 -2.20
N GLU A 74 -5.17 -20.29 -3.52
CA GLU A 74 -5.17 -19.13 -4.40
C GLU A 74 -6.58 -18.50 -4.47
N GLN A 75 -7.64 -19.31 -4.54
CA GLN A 75 -9.03 -18.80 -4.54
C GLN A 75 -9.41 -18.16 -3.22
N ALA A 76 -9.02 -18.71 -2.08
CA ALA A 76 -9.24 -18.09 -0.77
C ALA A 76 -8.59 -16.70 -0.66
N VAL A 77 -7.36 -16.56 -1.18
CA VAL A 77 -6.67 -15.25 -1.24
C VAL A 77 -7.42 -14.27 -2.14
N LEU A 78 -7.93 -14.72 -3.29
CA LEU A 78 -8.69 -13.89 -4.22
C LEU A 78 -10.04 -13.48 -3.65
N ALA A 79 -10.73 -14.37 -2.94
CA ALA A 79 -11.98 -14.10 -2.25
C ALA A 79 -11.76 -13.07 -1.14
N ALA A 80 -10.78 -13.29 -0.24
CA ALA A 80 -10.42 -12.34 0.80
C ALA A 80 -10.09 -10.95 0.23
N ARG A 81 -9.38 -10.88 -0.93
CA ARG A 81 -9.09 -9.61 -1.58
C ARG A 81 -10.35 -8.89 -2.06
N ARG A 82 -11.32 -9.61 -2.63
CA ARG A 82 -12.58 -9.05 -3.13
C ARG A 82 -13.49 -8.57 -2.01
N GLU A 83 -13.64 -9.39 -0.97
CA GLU A 83 -14.56 -9.13 0.14
C GLU A 83 -14.02 -8.06 1.09
N GLN A 84 -12.77 -8.22 1.53
CA GLN A 84 -12.16 -7.36 2.55
C GLN A 84 -11.51 -6.12 1.96
N ARG A 85 -11.20 -6.10 0.65
CA ARG A 85 -10.50 -4.99 -0.04
C ARG A 85 -9.27 -4.50 0.72
N CYS A 86 -8.51 -5.42 1.29
CA CYS A 86 -7.34 -5.13 2.13
C CYS A 86 -6.03 -5.52 1.44
N GLY A 87 -4.91 -5.09 2.03
CA GLY A 87 -3.57 -5.36 1.52
C GLY A 87 -3.06 -6.76 1.83
N PRO A 88 -1.93 -7.18 1.21
CA PRO A 88 -1.38 -8.53 1.39
C PRO A 88 -1.12 -8.92 2.85
N ALA A 89 -0.73 -7.96 3.71
CA ALA A 89 -0.49 -8.25 5.13
C ALA A 89 -1.77 -8.63 5.90
N ALA A 90 -2.88 -7.94 5.62
CA ALA A 90 -4.16 -8.25 6.24
C ALA A 90 -4.74 -9.57 5.70
N ILE A 91 -4.62 -9.82 4.38
CA ILE A 91 -5.01 -11.11 3.79
C ILE A 91 -4.16 -12.26 4.38
N ALA A 92 -2.87 -12.04 4.60
CA ALA A 92 -2.00 -13.02 5.25
C ALA A 92 -2.49 -13.41 6.65
N ALA A 93 -2.93 -12.42 7.43
CA ALA A 93 -3.47 -12.65 8.77
C ALA A 93 -4.76 -13.48 8.76
N THR A 94 -5.59 -13.37 7.73
CA THR A 94 -6.86 -14.10 7.63
C THR A 94 -6.74 -15.47 6.95
N THR A 95 -5.79 -15.62 6.01
CA THR A 95 -5.65 -16.85 5.22
C THR A 95 -4.50 -17.75 5.66
N GLY A 96 -3.64 -17.29 6.58
CA GLY A 96 -2.41 -17.99 6.96
C GLY A 96 -1.32 -18.02 5.88
N VAL A 97 -1.56 -17.43 4.70
CA VAL A 97 -0.60 -17.40 3.60
C VAL A 97 0.35 -16.23 3.77
N ALA A 98 1.66 -16.48 3.73
CA ALA A 98 2.66 -15.42 3.87
C ALA A 98 2.39 -14.23 2.92
N ALA A 99 2.50 -13.00 3.41
CA ALA A 99 2.16 -11.77 2.67
C ALA A 99 2.89 -11.65 1.31
N ARG A 100 4.12 -12.17 1.22
CA ARG A 100 4.88 -12.25 -0.04
C ARG A 100 4.22 -13.20 -1.05
N SER A 101 3.71 -14.34 -0.58
CA SER A 101 2.99 -15.31 -1.41
C SER A 101 1.64 -14.74 -1.85
N VAL A 102 0.89 -14.08 -0.95
CA VAL A 102 -0.33 -13.33 -1.29
C VAL A 102 -0.06 -12.33 -2.41
N SER A 103 1.00 -11.53 -2.29
CA SER A 103 1.38 -10.56 -3.34
C SER A 103 1.65 -11.22 -4.69
N ARG A 104 2.30 -12.39 -4.70
CA ARG A 104 2.59 -13.16 -5.93
C ARG A 104 1.33 -13.76 -6.54
N ILE A 105 0.43 -14.28 -5.72
CA ILE A 105 -0.86 -14.82 -6.15
C ILE A 105 -1.69 -13.70 -6.81
N LEU A 106 -1.87 -12.57 -6.13
CA LEU A 106 -2.61 -11.44 -6.68
C LEU A 106 -2.02 -10.93 -7.99
N ALA A 107 -0.69 -10.84 -8.10
CA ALA A 107 -0.02 -10.42 -9.33
C ALA A 107 -0.21 -11.45 -10.47
N ARG A 108 -0.15 -12.76 -10.18
CA ARG A 108 -0.36 -13.83 -11.15
C ARG A 108 -1.76 -13.80 -11.74
N HIS A 109 -2.76 -13.49 -10.92
CA HIS A 109 -4.15 -13.37 -11.34
C HIS A 109 -4.52 -11.97 -11.87
N GLY A 110 -3.53 -11.09 -12.11
CA GLY A 110 -3.76 -9.76 -12.67
C GLY A 110 -4.53 -8.80 -11.75
N VAL A 111 -4.62 -9.12 -10.46
CA VAL A 111 -5.36 -8.28 -9.50
C VAL A 111 -4.60 -6.98 -9.25
N ALA A 112 -5.24 -5.86 -9.55
CA ALA A 112 -4.66 -4.54 -9.37
C ALA A 112 -4.30 -4.25 -7.90
N ARG A 113 -3.26 -3.43 -7.70
CA ARG A 113 -2.90 -2.95 -6.35
C ARG A 113 -4.00 -2.05 -5.80
N LEU A 114 -4.26 -2.09 -4.50
CA LEU A 114 -5.29 -1.22 -3.86
C LEU A 114 -5.08 0.26 -4.18
N ALA A 115 -3.82 0.69 -4.25
CA ALA A 115 -3.46 2.05 -4.61
C ALA A 115 -3.88 2.47 -6.04
N ALA A 116 -4.15 1.50 -6.88
CA ALA A 116 -4.56 1.70 -8.27
C ALA A 116 -6.04 1.38 -8.48
N CYS A 117 -6.82 1.24 -7.40
CA CYS A 117 -8.24 0.94 -7.45
C CYS A 117 -9.07 1.97 -6.70
N ASP A 118 -10.25 2.23 -7.18
CA ASP A 118 -11.27 2.99 -6.44
C ASP A 118 -11.65 2.22 -5.17
N PRO A 119 -11.62 2.86 -3.99
CA PRO A 119 -11.81 2.17 -2.72
C PRO A 119 -13.19 1.52 -2.55
N ILE A 120 -14.21 2.04 -3.23
CA ILE A 120 -15.60 1.58 -3.10
C ILE A 120 -15.96 0.57 -4.17
N THR A 121 -15.63 0.87 -5.42
CA THR A 121 -15.98 0.00 -6.54
C THR A 121 -14.94 -1.08 -6.81
N GLY A 122 -13.70 -0.89 -6.33
CA GLY A 122 -12.57 -1.74 -6.67
C GLY A 122 -12.07 -1.58 -8.11
N ALA A 123 -12.66 -0.68 -8.90
CA ALA A 123 -12.27 -0.43 -10.27
C ALA A 123 -10.85 0.16 -10.36
N PRO A 124 -10.02 -0.26 -11.31
CA PRO A 124 -8.68 0.30 -11.49
C PRO A 124 -8.72 1.80 -11.81
N ILE A 125 -7.86 2.57 -11.14
CA ILE A 125 -7.63 3.99 -11.39
C ILE A 125 -6.19 4.20 -11.86
N ARG A 126 -5.96 5.23 -12.65
CA ARG A 126 -4.58 5.63 -12.99
C ARG A 126 -3.96 6.31 -11.78
N ALA A 127 -2.82 5.80 -11.32
CA ALA A 127 -2.07 6.38 -10.20
C ALA A 127 -0.64 6.70 -10.61
N THR A 128 -0.16 7.88 -10.23
CA THR A 128 1.26 8.24 -10.27
C THR A 128 1.91 7.89 -8.93
N ARG A 129 3.12 7.38 -8.97
CA ARG A 129 3.88 7.02 -7.78
C ARG A 129 5.11 7.92 -7.66
N ALA A 130 5.24 8.59 -6.53
CA ALA A 130 6.49 9.22 -6.11
C ALA A 130 7.19 8.31 -5.08
N SER A 131 8.51 8.15 -5.19
CA SER A 131 9.32 7.49 -4.17
C SER A 131 9.61 8.49 -3.04
N ALA A 132 9.38 8.07 -1.80
CA ALA A 132 9.69 8.86 -0.62
C ALA A 132 10.74 8.14 0.23
N HIS A 133 11.70 8.88 0.78
CA HIS A 133 12.62 8.35 1.79
C HIS A 133 11.84 8.05 3.07
N ARG A 134 11.99 6.84 3.58
CA ARG A 134 11.40 6.44 4.85
C ARG A 134 12.29 6.91 5.99
N TYR A 135 11.73 7.65 6.92
CA TYR A 135 12.36 7.97 8.20
C TYR A 135 11.40 7.58 9.33
N GLU A 136 11.94 7.27 10.48
CA GLU A 136 11.19 6.96 11.69
C GLU A 136 11.93 7.52 12.90
N HIS A 137 11.19 8.15 13.80
CA HIS A 137 11.70 8.58 15.08
C HIS A 137 11.89 7.40 16.03
N ALA A 138 12.79 7.55 17.03
CA ALA A 138 13.22 6.44 17.86
C ALA A 138 12.18 6.02 18.90
N ALA A 139 11.37 6.98 19.39
CA ALA A 139 10.38 6.74 20.44
C ALA A 139 9.02 7.37 20.12
N PRO A 140 7.93 6.81 20.69
CA PRO A 140 6.60 7.40 20.60
C PRO A 140 6.57 8.81 21.20
N GLY A 141 5.84 9.72 20.55
CA GLY A 141 5.68 11.11 20.99
C GLY A 141 6.81 12.06 20.59
N GLU A 142 7.95 11.59 20.08
CA GLU A 142 9.02 12.47 19.57
C GLU A 142 8.53 13.35 18.42
N LEU A 143 7.66 12.82 17.57
CA LEU A 143 7.03 13.55 16.48
C LEU A 143 5.61 13.03 16.23
N VAL A 144 4.64 13.92 16.21
CA VAL A 144 3.29 13.62 15.76
C VAL A 144 2.96 14.45 14.52
N HIS A 145 2.25 13.83 13.59
CA HIS A 145 1.80 14.41 12.33
C HIS A 145 0.34 14.83 12.45
N VAL A 146 0.01 16.05 12.08
CA VAL A 146 -1.35 16.57 12.11
C VAL A 146 -1.76 17.03 10.72
N ASP A 147 -3.00 16.69 10.33
CA ASP A 147 -3.59 17.09 9.06
C ASP A 147 -5.13 17.11 9.14
N VAL A 148 -5.77 17.82 8.20
CA VAL A 148 -7.21 17.84 8.04
C VAL A 148 -7.60 17.31 6.67
N LYS A 149 -8.45 16.29 6.65
CA LYS A 149 -8.99 15.70 5.44
C LYS A 149 -10.44 16.16 5.20
N LYS A 150 -10.69 16.86 4.09
CA LYS A 150 -12.05 17.17 3.65
C LYS A 150 -12.71 15.95 3.01
N LEU A 151 -13.89 15.61 3.48
CA LEU A 151 -14.76 14.58 2.92
C LEU A 151 -16.09 15.21 2.51
N GLY A 152 -16.56 14.97 1.31
CA GLY A 152 -17.91 15.35 0.90
C GLY A 152 -18.94 14.73 1.85
N ARG A 153 -19.92 15.51 2.27
CA ARG A 153 -21.05 15.01 3.06
C ARG A 153 -21.90 14.05 2.26
N ILE A 154 -22.57 13.17 2.96
CA ILE A 154 -23.51 12.20 2.37
C ILE A 154 -24.91 12.79 2.54
N PRO A 155 -25.70 12.92 1.47
CA PRO A 155 -27.10 13.33 1.58
C PRO A 155 -27.92 12.27 2.30
N ASP A 156 -28.99 12.69 2.95
CA ASP A 156 -29.95 11.77 3.56
C ASP A 156 -30.53 10.82 2.51
N GLY A 157 -30.66 9.57 2.89
CA GLY A 157 -30.97 8.46 1.98
C GLY A 157 -29.80 7.97 1.14
N GLY A 158 -28.59 8.53 1.34
CA GLY A 158 -27.36 8.16 0.64
C GLY A 158 -27.09 8.91 -0.65
N GLY A 159 -25.83 8.84 -1.11
CA GLY A 159 -25.37 9.50 -2.31
C GLY A 159 -25.46 8.63 -3.56
N TRP A 160 -24.75 9.05 -4.62
CA TRP A 160 -24.67 8.33 -5.89
C TRP A 160 -24.16 6.87 -5.75
N ARG A 161 -23.50 6.55 -4.64
CA ARG A 161 -23.02 5.20 -4.35
C ARG A 161 -24.10 4.22 -3.95
N ILE A 162 -25.24 4.71 -3.46
CA ILE A 162 -26.44 3.90 -3.20
C ILE A 162 -27.34 3.86 -4.44
N HIS A 163 -27.52 5.01 -5.09
CA HIS A 163 -28.54 5.17 -6.11
C HIS A 163 -28.00 5.20 -7.56
N GLY A 164 -26.67 5.09 -7.75
CA GLY A 164 -26.07 5.23 -9.08
C GLY A 164 -25.86 6.70 -9.50
N ARG A 165 -25.16 6.88 -10.63
CA ARG A 165 -24.92 8.19 -11.25
C ARG A 165 -26.04 8.49 -12.21
N GLY A 166 -26.97 9.34 -11.84
CA GLY A 166 -28.08 9.78 -12.68
C GLY A 166 -28.68 11.08 -12.16
N PRO A 167 -29.51 11.76 -12.98
CA PRO A 167 -30.24 12.94 -12.52
C PRO A 167 -31.18 12.55 -11.38
N ARG A 168 -31.16 13.36 -10.32
CA ARG A 168 -32.04 13.18 -9.15
C ARG A 168 -32.93 14.40 -9.01
N PRO A 169 -34.23 14.21 -8.85
CA PRO A 169 -35.09 15.27 -8.42
C PRO A 169 -34.60 15.82 -7.07
N GLY A 170 -34.32 17.11 -6.97
CA GLY A 170 -33.87 17.76 -5.74
C GLY A 170 -32.35 17.74 -5.46
N ALA A 171 -31.49 17.20 -6.31
CA ALA A 171 -30.04 17.05 -6.11
C ALA A 171 -29.23 18.37 -6.24
N THR A 172 -29.85 19.53 -6.34
CA THR A 172 -29.19 20.82 -6.59
C THR A 172 -28.52 21.44 -5.37
N ARG A 173 -28.69 20.88 -4.17
CA ARG A 173 -28.12 21.46 -2.95
C ARG A 173 -26.70 20.96 -2.74
N ARG A 174 -25.72 21.88 -2.73
CA ARG A 174 -24.35 21.59 -2.25
C ARG A 174 -24.42 21.24 -0.77
N ILE A 175 -24.15 19.99 -0.41
CA ILE A 175 -24.27 19.47 0.96
C ILE A 175 -23.07 19.87 1.82
N GLY A 176 -21.99 20.34 1.19
CA GLY A 176 -20.77 20.78 1.88
C GLY A 176 -19.80 19.63 2.20
N PHE A 177 -18.94 19.89 3.16
CA PHE A 177 -17.86 18.97 3.55
C PHE A 177 -17.86 18.74 5.05
N ASP A 178 -17.40 17.56 5.46
CA ASP A 178 -16.89 17.27 6.79
C ASP A 178 -15.38 17.43 6.82
N TYR A 179 -14.87 17.81 7.96
CA TYR A 179 -13.44 18.00 8.18
C TYR A 179 -12.96 16.94 9.17
N VAL A 180 -12.25 15.94 8.68
CA VAL A 180 -11.66 14.91 9.53
C VAL A 180 -10.29 15.39 9.96
N HIS A 181 -10.17 15.78 11.22
CA HIS A 181 -8.90 16.11 11.84
C HIS A 181 -8.22 14.84 12.29
N ALA A 182 -6.94 14.68 12.03
CA ALA A 182 -6.18 13.50 12.37
C ALA A 182 -4.82 13.85 12.96
N MET A 183 -4.43 13.11 14.00
CA MET A 183 -3.09 13.13 14.59
C MET A 183 -2.53 11.70 14.58
N VAL A 184 -1.28 11.53 14.13
CA VAL A 184 -0.62 10.22 14.01
C VAL A 184 0.77 10.30 14.58
N ASP A 185 1.12 9.40 15.47
CA ASP A 185 2.50 9.26 15.97
C ASP A 185 3.44 8.69 14.91
N ASP A 186 4.62 9.30 14.77
CA ASP A 186 5.61 8.90 13.79
C ASP A 186 6.17 7.50 14.05
N HIS A 187 6.38 7.15 15.31
CA HIS A 187 6.98 5.87 15.72
C HIS A 187 5.95 4.74 15.78
N SER A 188 4.96 4.85 16.66
CA SER A 188 3.99 3.78 16.94
C SER A 188 2.89 3.64 15.88
N ARG A 189 2.62 4.68 15.11
CA ARG A 189 1.46 4.80 14.21
C ARG A 189 0.13 4.93 14.94
N PHE A 190 0.13 5.08 16.27
CA PHE A 190 -1.08 5.39 17.01
C PHE A 190 -1.74 6.62 16.41
N ALA A 191 -3.05 6.56 16.23
CA ALA A 191 -3.79 7.62 15.58
C ALA A 191 -5.04 8.01 16.37
N TYR A 192 -5.33 9.30 16.35
CA TYR A 192 -6.58 9.86 16.84
C TYR A 192 -7.20 10.71 15.73
N ALA A 193 -8.51 10.63 15.56
CA ALA A 193 -9.21 11.45 14.57
C ALA A 193 -10.63 11.80 15.02
N GLU A 194 -11.09 12.97 14.59
CA GLU A 194 -12.45 13.49 14.83
C GLU A 194 -13.03 14.09 13.57
N VAL A 195 -14.35 13.97 13.40
CA VAL A 195 -15.11 14.73 12.41
C VAL A 195 -15.55 16.04 13.04
N LEU A 196 -15.06 17.16 12.53
CA LEU A 196 -15.33 18.50 13.07
C LEU A 196 -15.97 19.39 11.99
N PRO A 197 -16.65 20.49 12.39
CA PRO A 197 -17.44 21.29 11.47
C PRO A 197 -16.61 22.12 10.49
N ASP A 198 -15.37 22.43 10.83
CA ASP A 198 -14.49 23.25 10.01
C ASP A 198 -13.00 22.94 10.27
N GLU A 199 -12.12 23.64 9.54
CA GLU A 199 -10.66 23.57 9.67
C GLU A 199 -10.07 24.88 10.26
N LYS A 200 -10.85 25.66 10.99
CA LYS A 200 -10.36 26.92 11.58
C LYS A 200 -9.33 26.67 12.67
N GLY A 201 -8.44 27.64 12.88
CA GLY A 201 -7.35 27.50 13.84
C GLY A 201 -7.80 27.18 15.27
N ALA A 202 -8.91 27.75 15.74
CA ALA A 202 -9.47 27.41 17.05
C ALA A 202 -9.96 25.95 17.12
N THR A 203 -10.61 25.48 16.06
CA THR A 203 -11.05 24.09 15.94
C THR A 203 -9.85 23.13 15.91
N CYS A 204 -8.81 23.48 15.16
CA CYS A 204 -7.54 22.72 15.14
C CYS A 204 -6.85 22.70 16.51
N ALA A 205 -6.86 23.82 17.24
CA ALA A 205 -6.29 23.92 18.58
C ALA A 205 -7.02 23.02 19.59
N GLY A 206 -8.35 23.07 19.63
CA GLY A 206 -9.14 22.19 20.48
C GLY A 206 -8.96 20.71 20.12
N PHE A 207 -8.85 20.39 18.81
CA PHE A 207 -8.55 19.03 18.36
C PHE A 207 -7.20 18.53 18.88
N VAL A 208 -6.14 19.33 18.76
CA VAL A 208 -4.79 18.94 19.20
C VAL A 208 -4.73 18.64 20.69
N GLN A 209 -5.47 19.40 21.52
CA GLN A 209 -5.56 19.18 22.97
C GLN A 209 -6.25 17.83 23.29
N ARG A 210 -7.39 17.54 22.66
CA ARG A 210 -8.11 16.28 22.85
C ARG A 210 -7.31 15.08 22.32
N ALA A 211 -6.65 15.25 21.17
CA ALA A 211 -5.77 14.25 20.63
C ALA A 211 -4.62 13.93 21.59
N ALA A 212 -3.97 14.94 22.19
CA ALA A 212 -2.92 14.75 23.18
C ALA A 212 -3.42 13.99 24.42
N ALA A 213 -4.62 14.25 24.88
CA ALA A 213 -5.24 13.50 25.98
C ALA A 213 -5.46 12.04 25.61
N ALA A 214 -5.92 11.75 24.39
CA ALA A 214 -6.07 10.38 23.88
C ALA A 214 -4.72 9.66 23.74
N PHE A 215 -3.67 10.37 23.32
CA PHE A 215 -2.31 9.83 23.25
C PHE A 215 -1.77 9.50 24.65
N ALA A 216 -1.97 10.38 25.63
CA ALA A 216 -1.59 10.14 27.01
C ALA A 216 -2.32 8.90 27.58
N ALA A 217 -3.62 8.75 27.33
CA ALA A 217 -4.40 7.57 27.74
C ALA A 217 -3.89 6.27 27.07
N ALA A 218 -3.29 6.36 25.88
CA ALA A 218 -2.66 5.23 25.20
C ALA A 218 -1.19 4.98 25.62
N GLY A 219 -0.67 5.68 26.63
CA GLY A 219 0.69 5.53 27.12
C GLY A 219 1.73 6.42 26.46
N ILE A 220 1.33 7.34 25.56
CA ILE A 220 2.20 8.33 24.92
C ILE A 220 2.03 9.66 25.69
N GLY A 221 2.61 9.72 26.89
CA GLY A 221 2.39 10.82 27.83
C GLY A 221 3.07 12.15 27.47
N ARG A 222 4.01 12.16 26.51
CA ARG A 222 4.71 13.38 26.09
C ARG A 222 4.75 13.48 24.57
N ILE A 223 4.39 14.66 24.06
CA ILE A 223 4.56 15.03 22.65
C ILE A 223 5.66 16.10 22.59
N GLU A 224 6.75 15.83 21.87
CA GLU A 224 7.85 16.79 21.74
C GLU A 224 7.68 17.73 20.54
N ARG A 225 7.16 17.21 19.44
CA ARG A 225 7.03 17.98 18.20
C ARG A 225 5.72 17.64 17.49
N VAL A 226 5.05 18.68 17.03
CA VAL A 226 3.85 18.59 16.20
C VAL A 226 4.19 19.12 14.80
N ILE A 227 4.13 18.27 13.77
CA ILE A 227 4.36 18.67 12.39
C ILE A 227 3.03 18.83 11.64
N THR A 228 2.90 19.93 10.91
CA THR A 228 1.74 20.27 10.07
C THR A 228 2.21 20.68 8.69
N ASP A 229 1.27 20.81 7.76
CA ASP A 229 1.49 21.54 6.52
C ASP A 229 1.64 23.06 6.77
N ASN A 230 1.76 23.84 5.68
CA ASN A 230 1.91 25.29 5.74
C ASN A 230 0.57 26.04 5.64
N ALA A 231 -0.56 25.39 5.86
CA ALA A 231 -1.87 26.02 5.78
C ALA A 231 -2.04 27.11 6.86
N ARG A 232 -2.86 28.13 6.55
CA ARG A 232 -3.02 29.30 7.42
C ARG A 232 -3.64 28.97 8.78
N ASN A 233 -4.43 27.92 8.88
CA ASN A 233 -5.02 27.42 10.12
C ASN A 233 -3.97 26.88 11.11
N TYR A 234 -2.76 26.58 10.64
CA TYR A 234 -1.61 26.18 11.44
C TYR A 234 -0.54 27.28 11.48
N ARG A 235 -0.12 27.74 10.27
CA ARG A 235 0.94 28.72 10.13
C ARG A 235 0.38 30.14 10.32
N GLY A 236 0.86 30.83 11.35
CA GLY A 236 0.37 32.16 11.71
C GLY A 236 -0.92 32.16 12.52
N CYS A 237 -1.42 31.00 12.93
CA CYS A 237 -2.53 30.91 13.86
C CYS A 237 -2.02 30.88 15.31
N ARG A 238 -2.15 31.99 16.01
CA ARG A 238 -1.69 32.16 17.39
C ARG A 238 -2.34 31.12 18.33
N VAL A 239 -3.65 30.93 18.24
CA VAL A 239 -4.40 30.00 19.11
C VAL A 239 -3.91 28.56 18.93
N PHE A 240 -3.59 28.14 17.71
CA PHE A 240 -3.01 26.81 17.47
C PHE A 240 -1.59 26.69 18.04
N ALA A 241 -0.75 27.72 17.84
CA ALA A 241 0.61 27.74 18.38
C ALA A 241 0.62 27.70 19.92
N GLU A 242 -0.27 28.45 20.57
CA GLU A 242 -0.47 28.44 22.02
C GLU A 242 -0.91 27.05 22.52
N ALA A 243 -1.86 26.41 21.82
CA ALA A 243 -2.28 25.05 22.18
C ALA A 243 -1.12 24.04 22.09
N VAL A 244 -0.31 24.09 21.04
CA VAL A 244 0.87 23.20 20.90
C VAL A 244 1.91 23.50 21.99
N THR A 245 2.16 24.78 22.27
CA THR A 245 3.10 25.18 23.34
C THR A 245 2.60 24.76 24.72
N GLY A 246 1.28 24.85 24.97
CA GLY A 246 0.67 24.38 26.21
C GLY A 246 0.81 22.87 26.47
N LEU A 247 1.04 22.07 25.42
CA LEU A 247 1.40 20.65 25.53
C LEU A 247 2.89 20.44 25.82
N GLY A 248 3.70 21.50 25.93
CA GLY A 248 5.16 21.40 26.02
C GLY A 248 5.82 20.99 24.68
N ALA A 249 5.09 21.03 23.59
CA ALA A 249 5.55 20.60 22.28
C ALA A 249 6.05 21.76 21.41
N ARG A 250 6.92 21.45 20.44
CA ARG A 250 7.39 22.41 19.43
C ARG A 250 6.62 22.23 18.14
N GLN A 251 6.05 23.32 17.61
CA GLN A 251 5.45 23.29 16.28
C GLN A 251 6.53 23.22 15.19
N LYS A 252 6.33 22.35 14.22
CA LYS A 252 7.15 22.19 13.02
C LYS A 252 6.27 22.33 11.78
N PHE A 253 6.86 22.83 10.70
CA PHE A 253 6.19 22.92 9.40
C PHE A 253 6.95 22.09 8.36
N ILE A 254 6.24 21.54 7.41
CA ILE A 254 6.90 20.90 6.25
C ILE A 254 7.64 21.97 5.44
N ARG A 255 8.71 21.55 4.75
CA ARG A 255 9.36 22.41 3.77
C ARG A 255 8.38 22.70 2.62
N PRO A 256 8.38 23.91 2.05
CA PRO A 256 7.59 24.20 0.84
C PRO A 256 7.85 23.16 -0.24
N HIS A 257 6.80 22.75 -0.94
CA HIS A 257 6.84 21.73 -2.00
C HIS A 257 7.33 20.34 -1.58
N CYS A 258 7.36 20.03 -0.27
CA CYS A 258 7.80 18.73 0.27
C CYS A 258 6.67 18.03 1.06
N PRO A 259 5.51 17.70 0.47
CA PRO A 259 4.37 17.11 1.17
C PRO A 259 4.73 15.76 1.81
N TRP A 260 5.66 15.01 1.23
CA TRP A 260 6.09 13.72 1.77
C TRP A 260 6.64 13.76 3.20
N ILE A 261 7.03 14.95 3.70
CA ILE A 261 7.46 15.13 5.10
C ILE A 261 6.30 14.88 6.06
N ASN A 262 5.04 15.16 5.66
CA ASN A 262 3.83 14.82 6.43
C ASN A 262 3.23 13.46 6.02
N GLY A 263 4.01 12.63 5.38
CA GLY A 263 3.55 11.38 4.75
C GLY A 263 2.92 10.34 5.68
N LYS A 264 3.15 10.42 7.02
CA LYS A 264 2.55 9.49 7.99
C LYS A 264 1.05 9.75 8.12
N VAL A 265 0.63 10.99 8.33
CA VAL A 265 -0.78 11.35 8.40
C VAL A 265 -1.46 11.30 7.04
N GLU A 266 -0.77 11.62 5.95
CA GLU A 266 -1.30 11.41 4.59
C GLU A 266 -1.61 9.93 4.33
N ARG A 267 -0.70 9.04 4.76
CA ARG A 267 -0.92 7.59 4.68
C ARG A 267 -2.08 7.14 5.55
N PHE A 268 -2.21 7.69 6.76
CA PHE A 268 -3.35 7.46 7.64
C PHE A 268 -4.65 7.91 6.96
N ASN A 269 -4.71 9.15 6.48
CA ASN A 269 -5.86 9.72 5.79
C ASN A 269 -6.30 8.89 4.58
N ARG A 270 -5.35 8.32 3.85
CA ARG A 270 -5.65 7.39 2.78
C ARG A 270 -6.25 6.08 3.28
N THR A 271 -5.71 5.51 4.37
CA THR A 271 -6.23 4.30 4.99
C THR A 271 -7.63 4.54 5.54
N LEU A 272 -7.83 5.64 6.25
CA LEU A 272 -9.11 6.11 6.75
C LEU A 272 -10.16 6.24 5.62
N ALA A 273 -9.78 6.84 4.51
CA ALA A 273 -10.68 6.98 3.36
C ALA A 273 -11.11 5.62 2.80
N ILE A 274 -10.19 4.68 2.69
CA ILE A 274 -10.44 3.35 2.10
C ILE A 274 -11.19 2.43 3.08
N GLU A 275 -10.76 2.41 4.35
CA GLU A 275 -11.19 1.41 5.31
C GLU A 275 -12.37 1.87 6.17
N TRP A 276 -12.67 3.18 6.20
CA TRP A 276 -13.80 3.75 6.91
C TRP A 276 -14.70 4.57 5.99
N ALA A 277 -14.26 5.73 5.49
CA ALA A 277 -15.14 6.71 4.85
C ALA A 277 -15.83 6.18 3.59
N TYR A 278 -15.16 5.28 2.86
CA TYR A 278 -15.63 4.71 1.59
C TYR A 278 -15.64 3.17 1.59
N ARG A 279 -15.56 2.55 2.75
CA ARG A 279 -15.60 1.08 2.84
C ARG A 279 -16.94 0.50 2.39
N ARG A 280 -18.02 1.19 2.70
CA ARG A 280 -19.38 0.84 2.31
C ARG A 280 -20.17 2.10 1.96
N PRO A 281 -21.26 2.01 1.22
CA PRO A 281 -22.23 3.08 1.13
C PRO A 281 -22.89 3.30 2.50
N TYR A 282 -22.98 4.57 2.92
CA TYR A 282 -23.70 4.99 4.12
C TYR A 282 -24.99 5.68 3.71
N ALA A 283 -26.07 5.43 4.45
CA ALA A 283 -27.37 6.05 4.20
C ALA A 283 -27.40 7.53 4.60
N THR A 284 -26.67 7.88 5.65
CA THR A 284 -26.57 9.25 6.16
C THR A 284 -25.12 9.63 6.45
N ASN A 285 -24.89 10.92 6.64
CA ASN A 285 -23.60 11.43 7.06
C ASN A 285 -23.29 11.02 8.51
N ASP A 286 -24.30 10.99 9.37
CA ASP A 286 -24.18 10.60 10.77
C ASP A 286 -23.81 9.13 10.93
N ASP A 287 -24.37 8.24 10.13
CA ASP A 287 -23.96 6.81 10.11
C ASP A 287 -22.47 6.64 9.83
N ARG A 288 -21.92 7.45 8.90
CA ARG A 288 -20.49 7.44 8.64
C ARG A 288 -19.71 7.95 9.84
N THR A 289 -20.13 9.04 10.44
CA THR A 289 -19.46 9.68 11.57
C THR A 289 -19.44 8.74 12.79
N LEU A 290 -20.57 8.13 13.12
CA LEU A 290 -20.69 7.16 14.21
C LEU A 290 -19.76 5.94 14.05
N ALA A 291 -19.55 5.52 12.81
CA ALA A 291 -18.66 4.38 12.54
C ALA A 291 -17.16 4.71 12.71
N LEU A 292 -16.78 5.99 12.94
CA LEU A 292 -15.37 6.39 13.05
C LEU A 292 -14.71 5.82 14.30
N SER A 293 -15.36 5.86 15.45
CA SER A 293 -14.76 5.44 16.72
C SER A 293 -14.42 3.94 16.71
N ALA A 294 -15.33 3.10 16.25
CA ALA A 294 -15.10 1.66 16.12
C ALA A 294 -13.98 1.33 15.12
N TRP A 295 -13.88 2.12 14.03
CA TRP A 295 -12.80 1.96 13.08
C TRP A 295 -11.45 2.40 13.66
N LEU A 296 -11.40 3.49 14.45
CA LEU A 296 -10.17 3.93 15.12
C LEU A 296 -9.69 2.90 16.14
N GLU A 297 -10.60 2.29 16.89
CA GLU A 297 -10.27 1.19 17.79
C GLU A 297 -9.65 0.02 17.01
N TYR A 298 -10.30 -0.40 15.92
CA TYR A 298 -9.73 -1.42 15.03
C TYR A 298 -8.35 -1.02 14.49
N TYR A 299 -8.20 0.23 14.00
CA TYR A 299 -6.95 0.74 13.46
C TYR A 299 -5.81 0.67 14.48
N ASN A 300 -6.07 1.08 15.73
CA ASN A 300 -5.08 1.14 16.78
C ASN A 300 -4.80 -0.21 17.45
N GLN A 301 -5.79 -1.10 17.55
CA GLN A 301 -5.68 -2.32 18.36
C GLN A 301 -5.55 -3.60 17.56
N ARG A 302 -6.10 -3.66 16.35
CA ARG A 302 -6.23 -4.91 15.59
C ARG A 302 -5.61 -4.86 14.19
N ARG A 303 -5.44 -3.69 13.65
CA ARG A 303 -4.91 -3.54 12.29
C ARG A 303 -3.41 -3.83 12.24
N PRO A 304 -2.94 -4.77 11.41
CA PRO A 304 -1.50 -5.00 11.24
C PRO A 304 -0.82 -3.81 10.56
N HIS A 305 0.21 -3.26 11.18
CA HIS A 305 1.00 -2.17 10.64
C HIS A 305 2.34 -2.69 10.12
N THR A 306 2.52 -2.69 8.79
CA THR A 306 3.75 -3.17 8.14
C THR A 306 5.00 -2.36 8.54
N ALA A 307 4.81 -1.12 8.95
CA ALA A 307 5.88 -0.24 9.42
C ALA A 307 6.48 -0.72 10.76
N CYS A 308 5.67 -1.32 11.62
CA CYS A 308 6.08 -1.80 12.93
C CYS A 308 6.32 -3.33 12.94
N GLY A 309 6.74 -3.92 11.82
CA GLY A 309 6.97 -5.36 11.73
C GLY A 309 5.70 -6.21 11.82
N ALA A 310 4.55 -5.67 11.38
CA ALA A 310 3.21 -6.25 11.51
C ALA A 310 2.69 -6.36 12.97
N CYS A 311 3.32 -5.66 13.91
CA CYS A 311 2.83 -5.57 15.29
C CYS A 311 1.57 -4.70 15.37
N LEU A 312 0.77 -4.94 16.41
CA LEU A 312 -0.36 -4.10 16.79
C LEU A 312 0.16 -2.78 17.40
N VAL A 313 -0.55 -1.68 17.20
CA VAL A 313 -0.12 -0.34 17.69
C VAL A 313 -0.06 -0.26 19.22
N ILE A 314 -0.88 -1.03 19.93
CA ILE A 314 -0.92 -1.07 21.43
C ILE A 314 0.21 -1.92 22.05
N GLY A 315 1.18 -2.37 21.30
CA GLY A 315 2.39 -2.99 21.87
C GLY A 315 3.35 -2.03 22.57
N VAL A 316 3.03 -0.74 22.68
CA VAL A 316 3.92 0.28 23.29
C VAL A 316 4.21 0.00 24.75
N SER A 317 3.24 -0.56 25.51
CA SER A 317 3.45 -0.86 26.94
C SER A 317 4.28 -2.12 27.19
N ALA A 318 4.29 -3.09 26.26
CA ALA A 318 5.02 -4.34 26.44
C ALA A 318 6.48 -4.30 25.91
N SER A 319 6.77 -3.47 24.91
CA SER A 319 8.10 -3.46 24.28
C SER A 319 9.13 -2.57 24.98
N LEU A 320 8.72 -1.68 25.87
CA LEU A 320 9.65 -0.92 26.72
C LEU A 320 10.35 -1.80 27.76
N LEU A 321 9.78 -2.95 28.11
CA LEU A 321 10.37 -3.91 29.06
C LEU A 321 11.31 -4.93 28.41
N SER A 322 11.31 -5.08 27.07
CA SER A 322 12.13 -6.12 26.39
C SER A 322 13.42 -5.61 25.76
N ARG A 323 13.67 -4.31 25.69
CA ARG A 323 14.91 -3.75 25.12
C ARG A 323 16.01 -3.40 26.14
N SER A 324 15.82 -3.70 27.43
CA SER A 324 16.87 -3.61 28.44
C SER A 324 17.44 -5.00 28.75
N ARG A 325 18.17 -5.59 27.80
CA ARG A 325 19.10 -6.75 27.93
C ARG A 325 19.61 -7.09 26.54
N LEU A 326 20.88 -7.24 26.29
CA LEU A 326 22.08 -7.61 27.03
C LEU A 326 23.32 -7.00 26.33
N PRO A 327 24.43 -6.68 27.03
CA PRO A 327 25.71 -6.48 26.39
C PRO A 327 26.27 -7.85 25.98
N ALA A 328 26.73 -7.96 24.75
CA ALA A 328 27.50 -9.11 24.30
C ALA A 328 28.79 -9.22 25.10
N SER A 329 28.86 -10.23 25.93
CA SER A 329 30.14 -10.64 26.54
C SER A 329 31.01 -11.23 25.44
N GLY A 330 32.05 -10.50 25.07
CA GLY A 330 33.15 -11.04 24.29
C GLY A 330 33.87 -12.12 25.09
N HIS A 331 34.08 -13.26 24.46
CA HIS A 331 35.20 -14.14 24.80
C HIS A 331 36.04 -14.30 23.54
N ARG A 332 37.20 -13.63 23.58
CA ARG A 332 38.39 -14.07 22.85
C ARG A 332 39.06 -15.14 23.70
N THR A 333 39.29 -16.24 23.16
CA THR A 333 40.59 -16.99 23.20
C THR A 333 40.65 -17.86 21.96
#